data_4f1866910fbb7ec32d498241ef933e38
#
_entry.id   4f1866910fbb7ec32d498241ef933e38
#
_cell.length_a   1.000
_cell.length_b   1.000
_cell.length_c   1.000
_cell.angle_alpha   90.00
_cell.angle_beta   90.00
_cell.angle_gamma   90.00
#
_symmetry.space_group_name_H-M   'P 1'
#
loop_
_entity.id
_entity.type
_entity.pdbx_description
1 polymer ?
#
loop_
_entity_poly.entity_id
_entity_poly.type
_entity_poly.pdbx_seq_one_letter_code
_entity_poly.pdbx_strand_id
1 'polypeptide(L)'
;GKAILAFMDDDYMNVYYEYQNLDKRTDNSFITQELLNKELELIRDSFTSIDDEEFADHVYCVATPVFDANSKPVAAVSVSGLKSRMVEKKEFLIEKVLETGKLITKEIGGEYPSIINNQTIGVENVI
;
A
#
# COMPACT_ATOMS: atom_id res chain seq x y z
N GLY A 1 5.46 -2.30 3.70
CA GLY A 1 6.31 -1.54 2.75
C GLY A 1 5.54 -0.94 1.58
N LYS A 2 4.98 -1.73 0.69
CA LYS A 2 4.36 -1.23 -0.56
C LYS A 2 3.21 -0.24 -0.32
N ALA A 3 2.40 -0.45 0.72
CA ALA A 3 1.28 0.44 1.02
C ALA A 3 1.74 1.88 1.30
N ILE A 4 2.84 2.03 2.01
CA ILE A 4 3.45 3.35 2.27
C ILE A 4 4.15 3.87 1.02
N LEU A 5 4.96 3.01 0.40
CA LEU A 5 5.78 3.38 -0.75
C LEU A 5 4.96 3.94 -1.92
N ALA A 6 3.76 3.39 -2.13
CA ALA A 6 2.86 3.80 -3.21
C ALA A 6 2.47 5.29 -3.16
N PHE A 7 2.50 5.90 -1.98
CA PHE A 7 2.08 7.29 -1.76
C PHE A 7 3.25 8.22 -1.42
N MET A 8 4.49 7.76 -1.58
CA MET A 8 5.67 8.63 -1.46
C MET A 8 5.83 9.46 -2.73
N ASP A 9 6.41 10.66 -2.57
CA ASP A 9 6.63 11.56 -3.70
C ASP A 9 7.76 11.08 -4.64
N ASP A 10 7.88 11.73 -5.79
CA ASP A 10 8.85 11.34 -6.80
C ASP A 10 10.29 11.50 -6.33
N ASP A 11 10.57 12.53 -5.53
CA ASP A 11 11.92 12.74 -4.98
C ASP A 11 12.32 11.59 -4.06
N TYR A 12 11.42 11.15 -3.20
CA TYR A 12 11.65 9.98 -2.36
C TYR A 12 11.86 8.72 -3.20
N MET A 13 11.01 8.51 -4.20
CA MET A 13 11.08 7.32 -5.05
C MET A 13 12.38 7.26 -5.85
N ASN A 14 12.89 8.40 -6.32
CA ASN A 14 14.17 8.46 -7.02
C ASN A 14 15.32 8.00 -6.11
N VAL A 15 15.34 8.49 -4.88
CA VAL A 15 16.34 8.07 -3.88
C VAL A 15 16.17 6.59 -3.53
N TYR A 16 14.93 6.14 -3.36
CA TYR A 16 14.63 4.74 -3.06
C TYR A 16 15.22 3.81 -4.12
N TYR A 17 14.98 4.08 -5.40
CA TYR A 17 15.49 3.24 -6.47
C TYR A 17 17.02 3.33 -6.66
N GLU A 18 17.63 4.43 -6.26
CA GLU A 18 19.08 4.59 -6.31
C GLU A 18 19.79 3.72 -5.26
N TYR A 19 19.22 3.64 -4.05
CA TYR A 19 19.90 3.01 -2.92
C TYR A 19 19.34 1.65 -2.48
N GLN A 20 18.18 1.25 -2.99
CA GLN A 20 17.58 -0.02 -2.59
C GLN A 20 17.81 -1.10 -3.65
N ASN A 21 18.22 -2.26 -3.18
CA ASN A 21 18.27 -3.46 -4.00
C ASN A 21 16.95 -4.21 -3.90
N LEU A 22 16.37 -4.55 -5.04
CA LEU A 22 15.17 -5.36 -5.11
C LEU A 22 15.57 -6.84 -5.12
N ASP A 23 15.87 -7.37 -3.95
CA ASP A 23 16.32 -8.75 -3.80
C ASP A 23 15.18 -9.75 -3.98
N LYS A 24 15.47 -10.82 -4.70
CA LYS A 24 14.52 -11.91 -4.86
C LYS A 24 14.50 -12.77 -3.60
N ARG A 25 13.35 -12.83 -2.93
CA ARG A 25 13.11 -13.69 -1.76
C ARG A 25 12.25 -14.89 -2.11
N THR A 26 11.34 -14.72 -3.06
CA THR A 26 10.46 -15.77 -3.60
C THR A 26 10.34 -15.57 -5.10
N ASP A 27 9.65 -16.48 -5.78
CA ASP A 27 9.36 -16.31 -7.21
C ASP A 27 8.39 -15.14 -7.47
N ASN A 28 7.65 -14.71 -6.45
CA ASN A 28 6.69 -13.60 -6.56
C ASN A 28 7.27 -12.24 -6.18
N SER A 29 8.52 -12.16 -5.74
CA SER A 29 9.16 -10.90 -5.37
C SER A 29 9.26 -9.94 -6.55
N PHE A 30 9.01 -8.63 -6.30
CA PHE A 30 9.23 -7.59 -7.31
C PHE A 30 10.71 -7.27 -7.39
N ILE A 31 11.36 -7.72 -8.45
CA ILE A 31 12.81 -7.61 -8.64
C ILE A 31 13.23 -6.53 -9.64
N THR A 32 12.28 -5.84 -10.25
CA THR A 32 12.56 -4.72 -11.16
C THR A 32 11.75 -3.49 -10.76
N GLN A 33 12.31 -2.33 -11.03
CA GLN A 33 11.66 -1.05 -10.82
C GLN A 33 10.34 -0.95 -11.60
N GLU A 34 10.32 -1.44 -12.83
CA GLU A 34 9.13 -1.39 -13.68
C GLU A 34 7.97 -2.20 -13.09
N LEU A 35 8.24 -3.42 -12.63
CA LEU A 35 7.22 -4.27 -12.00
C LEU A 35 6.69 -3.65 -10.71
N LEU A 36 7.59 -3.11 -9.89
CA LEU A 36 7.20 -2.46 -8.66
C LEU A 36 6.35 -1.22 -8.93
N ASN A 37 6.72 -0.40 -9.91
CA ASN A 37 5.93 0.79 -10.26
C ASN A 37 4.50 0.45 -10.67
N LYS A 38 4.30 -0.61 -11.44
CA LYS A 38 2.94 -1.06 -11.81
C LYS A 38 2.12 -1.46 -10.60
N GLU A 39 2.73 -2.17 -9.67
CA GLU A 39 2.08 -2.55 -8.42
C GLU A 39 1.71 -1.32 -7.59
N LEU A 40 2.61 -0.36 -7.48
CA LEU A 40 2.35 0.87 -6.72
C LEU A 40 1.20 1.69 -7.32
N GLU A 41 1.04 1.69 -8.65
CA GLU A 41 -0.11 2.32 -9.30
C GLU A 41 -1.43 1.65 -8.89
N LEU A 42 -1.47 0.33 -8.86
CA LEU A 42 -2.66 -0.40 -8.41
C LEU A 42 -2.99 -0.10 -6.96
N ILE A 43 -1.98 0.02 -6.10
CA ILE A 43 -2.18 0.38 -4.70
C ILE A 43 -2.73 1.79 -4.57
N ARG A 44 -2.25 2.75 -5.35
CA ARG A 44 -2.80 4.12 -5.35
C ARG A 44 -4.27 4.16 -5.73
N ASP A 45 -4.70 3.28 -6.62
CA ASP A 45 -6.10 3.21 -7.03
C ASP A 45 -7.00 2.57 -5.96
N SER A 46 -6.50 1.56 -5.26
CA SER A 46 -7.29 0.77 -4.31
C SER A 46 -7.08 1.15 -2.84
N PHE A 47 -6.01 1.86 -2.51
CA PHE A 47 -5.53 2.13 -1.14
C PHE A 47 -5.19 0.88 -0.34
N THR A 48 -5.08 -0.27 -0.99
CA THR A 48 -4.71 -1.52 -0.35
C THR A 48 -3.57 -2.19 -1.10
N SER A 49 -2.69 -2.84 -0.36
CA SER A 49 -1.63 -3.64 -0.93
C SER A 49 -1.78 -5.09 -0.51
N ILE A 50 -1.41 -5.98 -1.41
CA ILE A 50 -1.41 -7.42 -1.15
C ILE A 50 0.02 -7.91 -1.34
N ASP A 51 0.53 -8.60 -0.32
CA ASP A 51 1.76 -9.36 -0.41
C ASP A 51 1.35 -10.83 -0.60
N ASP A 52 1.42 -11.30 -1.83
CA ASP A 52 1.11 -12.67 -2.20
C ASP A 52 2.41 -13.45 -2.37
N GLU A 53 2.94 -13.97 -1.26
CA GLU A 53 4.18 -14.74 -1.23
C GLU A 53 5.39 -13.98 -1.79
N GLU A 54 5.41 -12.65 -1.67
CA GLU A 54 6.52 -11.83 -2.18
C GLU A 54 7.72 -11.83 -1.23
N PHE A 55 7.45 -11.84 0.06
CA PHE A 55 8.47 -11.86 1.11
C PHE A 55 8.86 -13.29 1.50
N ALA A 56 7.88 -14.17 1.65
CA ALA A 56 8.07 -15.55 2.04
C ALA A 56 6.98 -16.44 1.44
N ASP A 57 7.33 -17.67 1.10
CA ASP A 57 6.38 -18.66 0.60
C ASP A 57 5.28 -18.91 1.65
N HIS A 58 4.05 -19.13 1.18
CA HIS A 58 2.86 -19.42 2.01
C HIS A 58 2.41 -18.26 2.91
N VAL A 59 3.05 -17.10 2.85
CA VAL A 59 2.66 -15.91 3.60
C VAL A 59 1.89 -14.96 2.69
N TYR A 60 0.74 -14.52 3.19
CA TYR A 60 -0.15 -13.58 2.51
C TYR A 60 -0.46 -12.43 3.45
N CYS A 61 -0.41 -11.21 2.95
CA CYS A 61 -0.61 -10.02 3.77
C CYS A 61 -1.49 -9.02 3.01
N VAL A 62 -2.41 -8.40 3.72
CA VAL A 62 -3.22 -7.29 3.22
C VAL A 62 -2.90 -6.07 4.08
N ALA A 63 -2.63 -4.94 3.45
CA ALA A 63 -2.26 -3.72 4.15
C ALA A 63 -2.92 -2.49 3.53
N THR A 64 -3.05 -1.43 4.32
CA THR A 64 -3.46 -0.10 3.88
C THR A 64 -2.61 0.95 4.57
N PRO A 65 -2.33 2.09 3.93
CA PRO A 65 -1.61 3.16 4.60
C PRO A 65 -2.48 3.92 5.59
N VAL A 66 -1.82 4.60 6.51
CA VAL A 66 -2.40 5.59 7.41
C VAL A 66 -1.80 6.94 7.02
N PHE A 67 -2.64 7.95 6.86
CA PHE A 67 -2.24 9.27 6.36
C PHE A 67 -2.29 10.35 7.44
N ASP A 68 -1.42 11.34 7.32
CA ASP A 68 -1.48 12.55 8.16
C ASP A 68 -2.48 13.58 7.61
N ALA A 69 -2.52 14.77 8.23
CA ALA A 69 -3.42 15.84 7.84
C ALA A 69 -3.14 16.40 6.43
N ASN A 70 -1.94 16.16 5.90
CA ASN A 70 -1.54 16.56 4.56
C ASN A 70 -1.68 15.42 3.55
N SER A 71 -2.37 14.35 3.91
CA SER A 71 -2.55 13.15 3.08
C SER A 71 -1.23 12.47 2.71
N LYS A 72 -0.23 12.56 3.58
CA LYS A 72 1.04 11.86 3.43
C LYS A 72 1.02 10.56 4.25
N PRO A 73 1.57 9.47 3.72
CA PRO A 73 1.59 8.21 4.45
C PRO A 73 2.60 8.27 5.61
N VAL A 74 2.14 7.98 6.82
CA VAL A 74 2.98 8.01 8.02
C VAL A 74 3.12 6.64 8.67
N ALA A 75 2.24 5.71 8.32
CA ALA A 75 2.23 4.36 8.86
C ALA A 75 1.41 3.45 7.93
N ALA A 76 1.33 2.19 8.27
CA ALA A 76 0.43 1.24 7.62
C ALA A 76 -0.11 0.26 8.66
N VAL A 77 -1.30 -0.23 8.41
CA VAL A 77 -1.91 -1.32 9.17
C VAL A 77 -2.05 -2.53 8.25
N SER A 78 -1.77 -3.70 8.78
CA SER A 78 -1.80 -4.91 7.98
C SER A 78 -2.26 -6.12 8.79
N VAL A 79 -2.71 -7.12 8.06
CA VAL A 79 -2.98 -8.46 8.58
C VAL A 79 -2.23 -9.47 7.74
N SER A 80 -1.55 -10.40 8.39
CA SER A 80 -0.75 -11.45 7.73
C SER A 80 -1.17 -12.81 8.23
N GLY A 81 -1.03 -13.81 7.39
CA GLY A 81 -1.33 -15.19 7.75
C GLY A 81 -0.96 -16.15 6.63
N LEU A 82 -1.36 -17.40 6.81
CA LEU A 82 -1.16 -18.42 5.80
C LEU A 82 -2.05 -18.13 4.58
N LYS A 83 -1.45 -18.16 3.42
CA LYS A 83 -2.15 -17.87 2.15
C LYS A 83 -3.43 -18.70 2.00
N SER A 84 -3.37 -19.98 2.29
CA SER A 84 -4.52 -20.88 2.14
C SER A 84 -5.75 -20.44 2.95
N ARG A 85 -5.54 -19.80 4.09
CA ARG A 85 -6.62 -19.28 4.94
C ARG A 85 -7.02 -17.86 4.56
N MET A 86 -6.04 -17.03 4.21
CA MET A 86 -6.27 -15.62 3.92
C MET A 86 -7.03 -15.41 2.61
N VAL A 87 -6.72 -16.21 1.59
CA VAL A 87 -7.34 -16.08 0.25
C VAL A 87 -8.85 -16.33 0.30
N GLU A 88 -9.30 -17.26 1.11
CA GLU A 88 -10.73 -17.54 1.29
C GLU A 88 -11.52 -16.33 1.83
N LYS A 89 -10.84 -15.47 2.60
CA LYS A 89 -11.41 -14.29 3.23
C LYS A 89 -10.89 -12.98 2.63
N LYS A 90 -10.30 -13.04 1.45
CA LYS A 90 -9.59 -11.92 0.84
C LYS A 90 -10.42 -10.63 0.83
N GLU A 91 -11.62 -10.67 0.30
CA GLU A 91 -12.46 -9.48 0.16
C GLU A 91 -12.88 -8.93 1.52
N PHE A 92 -13.22 -9.80 2.46
CA PHE A 92 -13.53 -9.41 3.83
C PHE A 92 -12.32 -8.75 4.51
N LEU A 93 -11.13 -9.32 4.33
CA LEU A 93 -9.90 -8.77 4.91
C LEU A 93 -9.54 -7.42 4.31
N ILE A 94 -9.66 -7.25 3.01
CA ILE A 94 -9.43 -5.98 2.33
C ILE A 94 -10.37 -4.91 2.90
N GLU A 95 -11.65 -5.21 3.00
CA GLU A 95 -12.65 -4.28 3.55
C GLU A 95 -12.30 -3.88 5.00
N LYS A 96 -11.97 -4.85 5.85
CA LYS A 96 -11.69 -4.58 7.26
C LYS A 96 -10.36 -3.88 7.48
N VAL A 97 -9.34 -4.20 6.73
CA VAL A 97 -8.06 -3.51 6.79
C VAL A 97 -8.22 -2.06 6.34
N LEU A 98 -8.93 -1.83 5.23
CA LEU A 98 -9.18 -0.48 4.74
C LEU A 98 -10.00 0.36 5.73
N GLU A 99 -11.07 -0.22 6.28
CA GLU A 99 -11.88 0.42 7.31
C GLU A 99 -11.04 0.81 8.53
N THR A 100 -10.18 -0.10 8.99
CA THR A 100 -9.28 0.15 10.12
C THR A 100 -8.28 1.26 9.82
N GLY A 101 -7.68 1.25 8.64
CA GLY A 101 -6.76 2.31 8.21
C GLY A 101 -7.42 3.67 8.18
N LYS A 102 -8.66 3.75 7.70
CA LYS A 102 -9.45 4.98 7.68
C LYS A 102 -9.78 5.47 9.09
N LEU A 103 -10.14 4.55 9.99
CA LEU A 103 -10.41 4.90 11.40
C LEU A 103 -9.17 5.44 12.09
N ILE A 104 -8.03 4.79 11.94
CA ILE A 104 -6.77 5.25 12.53
C ILE A 104 -6.40 6.61 11.96
N THR A 105 -6.50 6.79 10.65
CA THR A 105 -6.22 8.06 9.98
C THR A 105 -7.07 9.18 10.58
N LYS A 106 -8.37 8.94 10.75
CA LYS A 106 -9.28 9.91 11.37
C LYS A 106 -8.87 10.23 12.80
N GLU A 107 -8.54 9.23 13.60
CA GLU A 107 -8.18 9.41 15.01
C GLU A 107 -6.91 10.25 15.21
N ILE A 108 -5.97 10.20 14.26
CA ILE A 108 -4.75 11.01 14.31
C ILE A 108 -4.90 12.36 13.62
N GLY A 109 -6.11 12.71 13.17
CA GLY A 109 -6.38 13.97 12.48
C GLY A 109 -5.93 13.98 11.02
N GLY A 110 -5.73 12.82 10.43
CA GLY A 110 -5.32 12.67 9.04
C GLY A 110 -6.49 12.57 8.06
N GLU A 111 -6.16 12.48 6.79
CA GLU A 111 -7.14 12.34 5.71
C GLU A 111 -6.58 11.47 4.60
N TYR A 112 -7.42 10.56 4.08
CA TYR A 112 -7.08 9.81 2.88
C TYR A 112 -7.07 10.75 1.68
N PRO A 113 -6.10 10.60 0.76
CA PRO A 113 -6.09 11.39 -0.47
C PRO A 113 -7.33 11.09 -1.31
N SER A 114 -7.81 12.10 -2.05
CA SER A 114 -8.89 11.92 -3.00
C SER A 114 -8.35 11.45 -4.34
N ILE A 115 -9.12 10.62 -5.04
CA ILE A 115 -8.77 10.08 -6.36
C ILE A 115 -9.67 10.70 -7.40
N ILE A 116 -9.06 11.30 -8.45
CA ILE A 116 -9.76 11.79 -9.63
C ILE A 116 -9.00 11.29 -10.86
N ASN A 117 -9.69 10.61 -11.79
CA ASN A 117 -9.10 10.10 -13.04
C ASN A 117 -7.82 9.28 -12.81
N ASN A 118 -7.83 8.40 -11.80
CA ASN A 118 -6.70 7.56 -11.40
C ASN A 118 -5.47 8.34 -10.90
N GLN A 119 -5.66 9.61 -10.54
CA GLN A 119 -4.64 10.44 -9.92
C GLN A 119 -5.05 10.77 -8.49
N THR A 120 -4.09 10.70 -7.58
CA THR A 120 -4.32 11.08 -6.19
C THR A 120 -4.07 12.57 -6.02
N ILE A 121 -5.04 13.28 -5.44
CA ILE A 121 -4.93 14.72 -5.15
C ILE A 121 -5.23 14.97 -3.69
N GLY A 122 -4.83 16.14 -3.19
CA GLY A 122 -5.17 16.58 -1.85
C GLY A 122 -6.66 16.86 -1.70
N VAL A 123 -7.16 16.76 -0.47
CA VAL A 123 -8.60 16.94 -0.18
C VAL A 123 -9.11 18.31 -0.59
N GLU A 124 -8.30 19.32 -0.45
CA GLU A 124 -8.63 20.71 -0.84
C GLU A 124 -8.95 20.88 -2.32
N ASN A 125 -8.58 19.93 -3.14
CA ASN A 125 -8.87 19.95 -4.58
C ASN A 125 -10.18 19.22 -4.93
N VAL A 126 -10.87 18.70 -3.94
CA VAL A 126 -12.11 17.95 -4.12
C VAL A 126 -13.28 18.88 -3.83
N ILE A 127 -14.08 19.10 -4.81
CA ILE A 127 -15.25 19.96 -4.68
C ILE A 127 -16.47 19.22 -5.19
#